data_6178bdbe3ecb1e40d63adc3a49490df2
#
_entry.id   6178bdbe3ecb1e40d63adc3a49490df2
#
_cell.length_a   1.000
_cell.length_b   1.000
_cell.length_c   1.000
_cell.angle_alpha   90.00
_cell.angle_beta   90.00
_cell.angle_gamma   90.00
#
_symmetry.space_group_name_H-M   'P 1'
#
loop_
_entity.id
_entity.type
_entity.pdbx_description
1 polymer ?
#
loop_
_entity_poly.entity_id
_entity_poly.type
_entity_poly.pdbx_seq_one_letter_code
_entity_poly.pdbx_strand_id
1 'polypeptide(L)'
;MELDGKVAMVTGAGSGIGKAAALRLARAGAKVAALDHTEESARKTAEKIRGLGGAAIALAADVSDAAAMQAAYERVGREWGRLDVVFANAGINGVWASLEDLTPEEWAKTLTVNLTGTFLTVKYALSLLKERGGSVIITSSVNGTRIFSNAGASAYSSSKAGQVAFAKMAALELAKHRIRVNVICPGWIKTEIEDSTEKRDLEEIQEPIEFPEGPVPLTDGGPGTAAQVADLVLFLASDAAAHITGTEVWIDGAQSLLQG
;
A
#
# COMPACT_ATOMS: atom_id res chain seq x y z
N MET A 1 18.87 -13.94 -7.79
CA MET A 1 17.63 -13.14 -7.92
C MET A 1 17.75 -11.95 -6.97
N GLU A 2 17.12 -10.81 -7.28
CA GLU A 2 17.32 -9.54 -6.54
C GLU A 2 16.98 -9.60 -5.04
N LEU A 3 16.06 -10.50 -4.65
CA LEU A 3 15.61 -10.69 -3.27
C LEU A 3 15.83 -12.12 -2.76
N ASP A 4 16.83 -12.81 -3.29
CA ASP A 4 17.10 -14.19 -2.87
C ASP A 4 17.40 -14.28 -1.37
N GLY A 5 16.70 -15.19 -0.68
CA GLY A 5 16.81 -15.37 0.78
C GLY A 5 16.19 -14.26 1.64
N LYS A 6 15.63 -13.21 1.05
CA LYS A 6 14.89 -12.14 1.77
C LYS A 6 13.48 -12.61 2.15
N VAL A 7 12.90 -11.97 3.17
CA VAL A 7 11.52 -12.19 3.62
C VAL A 7 10.74 -10.90 3.46
N ALA A 8 9.57 -10.98 2.84
CA ALA A 8 8.67 -9.86 2.62
C ALA A 8 7.31 -10.08 3.29
N MET A 9 6.81 -9.08 4.01
CA MET A 9 5.41 -8.97 4.45
C MET A 9 4.67 -8.04 3.50
N VAL A 10 3.52 -8.48 3.00
CA VAL A 10 2.64 -7.68 2.13
C VAL A 10 1.26 -7.65 2.74
N THR A 11 0.74 -6.45 3.07
CA THR A 11 -0.64 -6.27 3.55
C THR A 11 -1.58 -5.93 2.39
N GLY A 12 -2.85 -6.40 2.47
CA GLY A 12 -3.79 -6.33 1.34
C GLY A 12 -3.32 -7.20 0.17
N ALA A 13 -2.71 -8.35 0.48
CA ALA A 13 -2.10 -9.24 -0.52
C ALA A 13 -3.11 -10.07 -1.31
N GLY A 14 -4.39 -10.00 -0.99
CA GLY A 14 -5.45 -10.80 -1.62
C GLY A 14 -5.84 -10.35 -3.02
N SER A 15 -5.71 -9.05 -3.32
CA SER A 15 -6.17 -8.44 -4.57
C SER A 15 -5.25 -7.32 -5.06
N GLY A 16 -5.55 -6.76 -6.22
CA GLY A 16 -4.97 -5.53 -6.76
C GLY A 16 -3.45 -5.43 -6.69
N ILE A 17 -2.98 -4.27 -6.24
CA ILE A 17 -1.55 -3.94 -6.12
C ILE A 17 -0.84 -4.88 -5.14
N GLY A 18 -1.45 -5.17 -3.99
CA GLY A 18 -0.85 -6.04 -2.98
C GLY A 18 -0.56 -7.44 -3.50
N LYS A 19 -1.54 -8.05 -4.18
CA LYS A 19 -1.37 -9.36 -4.83
C LYS A 19 -0.31 -9.35 -5.92
N ALA A 20 -0.30 -8.33 -6.77
CA ALA A 20 0.68 -8.19 -7.83
C ALA A 20 2.10 -8.05 -7.23
N ALA A 21 2.27 -7.23 -6.19
CA ALA A 21 3.53 -7.05 -5.49
C ALA A 21 3.99 -8.35 -4.80
N ALA A 22 3.10 -9.06 -4.09
CA ALA A 22 3.41 -10.35 -3.47
C ALA A 22 3.96 -11.35 -4.49
N LEU A 23 3.31 -11.49 -5.64
CA LEU A 23 3.76 -12.35 -6.72
C LEU A 23 5.09 -11.88 -7.34
N ARG A 24 5.29 -10.57 -7.49
CA ARG A 24 6.51 -10.00 -8.08
C ARG A 24 7.72 -10.16 -7.17
N LEU A 25 7.55 -9.92 -5.86
CA LEU A 25 8.59 -10.13 -4.86
C LEU A 25 8.98 -11.61 -4.76
N ALA A 26 8.00 -12.53 -4.80
CA ALA A 26 8.27 -13.96 -4.81
C ALA A 26 9.06 -14.40 -6.04
N ARG A 27 8.72 -13.90 -7.24
CA ARG A 27 9.50 -14.16 -8.48
C ARG A 27 10.93 -13.62 -8.41
N ALA A 28 11.16 -12.59 -7.62
CA ALA A 28 12.49 -12.05 -7.35
C ALA A 28 13.29 -12.85 -6.30
N GLY A 29 12.70 -13.93 -5.75
CA GLY A 29 13.34 -14.84 -4.79
C GLY A 29 12.98 -14.60 -3.33
N ALA A 30 12.10 -13.65 -3.01
CA ALA A 30 11.66 -13.45 -1.65
C ALA A 30 10.71 -14.55 -1.18
N LYS A 31 10.80 -14.89 0.11
CA LYS A 31 9.74 -15.61 0.84
C LYS A 31 8.67 -14.57 1.23
N VAL A 32 7.39 -14.87 1.00
CA VAL A 32 6.32 -13.88 1.15
C VAL A 32 5.32 -14.27 2.22
N ALA A 33 5.11 -13.41 3.19
CA ALA A 33 3.95 -13.44 4.07
C ALA A 33 2.84 -12.60 3.42
N ALA A 34 1.85 -13.28 2.85
CA ALA A 34 0.69 -12.65 2.23
C ALA A 34 -0.38 -12.43 3.29
N LEU A 35 -0.58 -11.19 3.72
CA LEU A 35 -1.58 -10.82 4.73
C LEU A 35 -2.77 -10.12 4.08
N ASP A 36 -3.96 -10.58 4.43
CA ASP A 36 -5.22 -9.94 4.04
C ASP A 36 -6.25 -10.04 5.19
N HIS A 37 -7.29 -9.20 5.17
CA HIS A 37 -8.37 -9.31 6.16
C HIS A 37 -9.19 -10.60 5.95
N THR A 38 -9.21 -11.12 4.74
CA THR A 38 -9.90 -12.35 4.36
C THR A 38 -8.89 -13.49 4.23
N GLU A 39 -9.02 -14.52 5.05
CA GLU A 39 -8.15 -15.71 5.01
C GLU A 39 -8.09 -16.35 3.61
N GLU A 40 -9.24 -16.47 2.97
CA GLU A 40 -9.38 -17.07 1.64
C GLU A 40 -8.54 -16.31 0.58
N SER A 41 -8.57 -14.97 0.61
CA SER A 41 -7.82 -14.14 -0.33
C SER A 41 -6.31 -14.23 -0.12
N ALA A 42 -5.86 -14.19 1.14
CA ALA A 42 -4.46 -14.40 1.51
C ALA A 42 -3.98 -15.81 1.08
N ARG A 43 -4.81 -16.84 1.33
CA ARG A 43 -4.51 -18.23 0.98
C ARG A 43 -4.35 -18.43 -0.53
N LYS A 44 -5.28 -17.89 -1.34
CA LYS A 44 -5.19 -17.97 -2.81
C LYS A 44 -3.88 -17.36 -3.36
N THR A 45 -3.46 -16.23 -2.80
CA THR A 45 -2.20 -15.60 -3.22
C THR A 45 -0.99 -16.43 -2.81
N ALA A 46 -0.95 -16.93 -1.56
CA ALA A 46 0.13 -17.79 -1.10
C ALA A 46 0.20 -19.11 -1.88
N GLU A 47 -0.92 -19.74 -2.19
CA GLU A 47 -0.99 -20.94 -3.03
C GLU A 47 -0.45 -20.68 -4.44
N LYS A 48 -0.83 -19.54 -5.04
CA LYS A 48 -0.31 -19.15 -6.36
C LYS A 48 1.21 -18.97 -6.33
N ILE A 49 1.76 -18.36 -5.27
CA ILE A 49 3.22 -18.23 -5.13
C ILE A 49 3.87 -19.61 -5.01
N ARG A 50 3.35 -20.50 -4.17
CA ARG A 50 3.88 -21.87 -4.02
C ARG A 50 3.78 -22.69 -5.30
N GLY A 51 2.67 -22.54 -6.04
CA GLY A 51 2.48 -23.19 -7.35
C GLY A 51 3.48 -22.73 -8.43
N LEU A 52 4.07 -21.54 -8.25
CA LEU A 52 5.15 -21.01 -9.09
C LEU A 52 6.57 -21.35 -8.58
N GLY A 53 6.67 -22.22 -7.56
CA GLY A 53 7.94 -22.63 -6.95
C GLY A 53 8.49 -21.67 -5.89
N GLY A 54 7.77 -20.64 -5.52
CA GLY A 54 8.13 -19.72 -4.43
C GLY A 54 7.72 -20.21 -3.04
N ALA A 55 8.22 -19.55 -2.00
CA ALA A 55 7.84 -19.80 -0.60
C ALA A 55 6.87 -18.72 -0.12
N ALA A 56 5.72 -19.12 0.44
CA ALA A 56 4.77 -18.18 1.01
C ALA A 56 3.93 -18.79 2.13
N ILE A 57 3.55 -17.93 3.09
CA ILE A 57 2.49 -18.20 4.07
C ILE A 57 1.32 -17.24 3.89
N ALA A 58 0.13 -17.68 4.21
CA ALA A 58 -1.06 -16.86 4.30
C ALA A 58 -1.29 -16.43 5.75
N LEU A 59 -1.67 -15.17 5.94
CA LEU A 59 -2.01 -14.59 7.23
C LEU A 59 -3.34 -13.85 7.11
N ALA A 60 -4.26 -14.08 8.03
CA ALA A 60 -5.52 -13.35 8.12
C ALA A 60 -5.45 -12.36 9.28
N ALA A 61 -5.59 -11.08 8.99
CA ALA A 61 -5.65 -10.04 10.01
C ALA A 61 -6.29 -8.76 9.45
N ASP A 62 -7.07 -8.09 10.28
CA ASP A 62 -7.41 -6.69 10.08
C ASP A 62 -6.20 -5.86 10.48
N VAL A 63 -5.70 -5.03 9.53
CA VAL A 63 -4.52 -4.19 9.79
C VAL A 63 -4.76 -3.15 10.88
N SER A 64 -6.01 -2.83 11.18
CA SER A 64 -6.41 -1.91 12.26
C SER A 64 -6.46 -2.56 13.65
N ASP A 65 -6.39 -3.90 13.72
CA ASP A 65 -6.33 -4.65 14.98
C ASP A 65 -4.88 -4.86 15.42
N ALA A 66 -4.51 -4.20 16.51
CA ALA A 66 -3.16 -4.22 17.05
C ALA A 66 -2.71 -5.64 17.47
N ALA A 67 -3.61 -6.44 18.08
CA ALA A 67 -3.29 -7.78 18.55
C ALA A 67 -3.13 -8.75 17.38
N ALA A 68 -4.02 -8.67 16.39
CA ALA A 68 -3.94 -9.48 15.18
C ALA A 68 -2.65 -9.18 14.39
N MET A 69 -2.28 -7.90 14.26
CA MET A 69 -1.04 -7.50 13.58
C MET A 69 0.19 -7.98 14.34
N GLN A 70 0.23 -7.86 15.66
CA GLN A 70 1.32 -8.40 16.46
C GLN A 70 1.48 -9.91 16.25
N ALA A 71 0.40 -10.66 16.36
CA ALA A 71 0.40 -12.12 16.15
C ALA A 71 0.87 -12.50 14.73
N ALA A 72 0.49 -11.71 13.71
CA ALA A 72 0.95 -11.93 12.34
C ALA A 72 2.47 -11.81 12.20
N TYR A 73 3.10 -10.79 12.80
CA TYR A 73 4.56 -10.63 12.78
C TYR A 73 5.28 -11.68 13.63
N GLU A 74 4.72 -12.08 14.77
CA GLU A 74 5.25 -13.23 15.55
C GLU A 74 5.23 -14.52 14.72
N ARG A 75 4.19 -14.74 13.90
CA ARG A 75 4.13 -15.90 13.01
C ARG A 75 5.23 -15.83 11.94
N VAL A 76 5.50 -14.66 11.35
CA VAL A 76 6.62 -14.47 10.41
C VAL A 76 7.96 -14.76 11.08
N GLY A 77 8.15 -14.27 12.31
CA GLY A 77 9.36 -14.53 13.10
C GLY A 77 9.56 -16.03 13.38
N ARG A 78 8.51 -16.74 13.78
CA ARG A 78 8.57 -18.21 13.99
C ARG A 78 8.85 -18.98 12.70
N GLU A 79 8.34 -18.54 11.56
CA GLU A 79 8.48 -19.25 10.29
C GLU A 79 9.88 -19.07 9.67
N TRP A 80 10.43 -17.87 9.71
CA TRP A 80 11.65 -17.53 8.96
C TRP A 80 12.74 -16.82 9.77
N GLY A 81 12.47 -16.40 11.00
CA GLY A 81 13.44 -15.77 11.88
C GLY A 81 13.96 -14.41 11.41
N ARG A 82 13.33 -13.82 10.39
CA ARG A 82 13.76 -12.53 9.81
C ARG A 82 12.64 -11.84 9.04
N LEU A 83 12.84 -10.55 8.80
CA LEU A 83 12.05 -9.74 7.87
C LEU A 83 12.96 -8.72 7.21
N ASP A 84 12.81 -8.49 5.91
CA ASP A 84 13.65 -7.59 5.13
C ASP A 84 12.83 -6.52 4.40
N VAL A 85 11.61 -6.85 4.02
CA VAL A 85 10.73 -5.98 3.25
C VAL A 85 9.34 -5.94 3.88
N VAL A 86 8.79 -4.74 4.04
CA VAL A 86 7.38 -4.51 4.41
C VAL A 86 6.71 -3.69 3.32
N PHE A 87 5.67 -4.23 2.75
CA PHE A 87 4.79 -3.47 1.86
C PHE A 87 3.46 -3.21 2.56
N ALA A 88 3.35 -2.03 3.18
CA ALA A 88 2.15 -1.53 3.85
C ALA A 88 1.18 -0.97 2.80
N ASN A 89 0.34 -1.84 2.25
CA ASN A 89 -0.51 -1.54 1.11
C ASN A 89 -2.01 -1.62 1.42
N ALA A 90 -2.42 -2.38 2.42
CA ALA A 90 -3.84 -2.50 2.77
C ALA A 90 -4.49 -1.12 2.98
N GLY A 91 -5.70 -0.96 2.44
CA GLY A 91 -6.46 0.26 2.55
C GLY A 91 -7.82 0.15 1.85
N ILE A 92 -8.69 1.09 2.15
CA ILE A 92 -10.04 1.24 1.58
C ILE A 92 -10.23 2.66 1.06
N ASN A 93 -11.13 2.84 0.09
CA ASN A 93 -11.59 4.17 -0.31
C ASN A 93 -12.56 4.77 0.71
N GLY A 94 -13.37 3.93 1.35
CA GLY A 94 -14.39 4.36 2.33
C GLY A 94 -15.56 5.08 1.67
N VAL A 95 -16.24 5.93 2.45
CA VAL A 95 -17.38 6.71 1.96
C VAL A 95 -16.89 8.03 1.37
N TRP A 96 -17.37 8.34 0.17
CA TRP A 96 -17.19 9.61 -0.52
C TRP A 96 -18.51 10.36 -0.49
N ALA A 97 -18.55 11.44 0.27
CA ALA A 97 -19.73 12.26 0.50
C ALA A 97 -19.33 13.72 0.75
N SER A 98 -20.31 14.63 0.74
CA SER A 98 -20.07 16.01 1.17
C SER A 98 -19.55 16.05 2.62
N LEU A 99 -18.90 17.15 3.03
CA LEU A 99 -18.45 17.28 4.43
C LEU A 99 -19.63 17.31 5.42
N GLU A 100 -20.81 17.73 4.96
CA GLU A 100 -22.02 17.78 5.77
C GLU A 100 -22.60 16.37 6.01
N ASP A 101 -22.52 15.49 4.99
CA ASP A 101 -23.12 14.16 5.01
C ASP A 101 -22.17 13.04 5.47
N LEU A 102 -20.87 13.31 5.46
CA LEU A 102 -19.88 12.34 5.92
C LEU A 102 -19.92 12.21 7.43
N THR A 103 -20.32 11.04 7.93
CA THR A 103 -20.41 10.83 9.39
C THR A 103 -19.05 10.69 10.05
N PRO A 104 -18.95 11.04 11.38
CA PRO A 104 -17.72 10.84 12.15
C PRO A 104 -17.22 9.36 12.13
N GLU A 105 -18.15 8.40 12.10
CA GLU A 105 -17.85 6.97 12.09
C GLU A 105 -17.24 6.54 10.77
N GLU A 106 -17.76 7.02 9.63
CA GLU A 106 -17.23 6.75 8.29
C GLU A 106 -15.83 7.35 8.11
N TRP A 107 -15.67 8.60 8.58
CA TRP A 107 -14.36 9.25 8.65
C TRP A 107 -13.38 8.43 9.48
N ALA A 108 -13.74 8.09 10.71
CA ALA A 108 -12.89 7.34 11.64
C ALA A 108 -12.52 5.97 11.07
N LYS A 109 -13.46 5.25 10.44
CA LYS A 109 -13.21 3.96 9.80
C LYS A 109 -12.13 4.06 8.74
N THR A 110 -12.23 5.04 7.84
CA THR A 110 -11.26 5.23 6.76
C THR A 110 -9.87 5.54 7.31
N LEU A 111 -9.76 6.45 8.29
CA LEU A 111 -8.48 6.76 8.92
C LEU A 111 -7.92 5.57 9.71
N THR A 112 -8.77 4.83 10.39
CA THR A 112 -8.35 3.67 11.20
C THR A 112 -7.75 2.58 10.31
N VAL A 113 -8.39 2.23 9.20
CA VAL A 113 -7.85 1.24 8.27
C VAL A 113 -6.59 1.76 7.58
N ASN A 114 -6.66 2.94 6.95
CA ASN A 114 -5.60 3.42 6.07
C ASN A 114 -4.38 3.92 6.85
N LEU A 115 -4.58 4.76 7.88
CA LEU A 115 -3.49 5.43 8.58
C LEU A 115 -3.03 4.66 9.82
N THR A 116 -3.97 4.28 10.72
CA THR A 116 -3.61 3.49 11.90
C THR A 116 -3.12 2.10 11.49
N GLY A 117 -3.76 1.46 10.49
CA GLY A 117 -3.31 0.17 9.95
C GLY A 117 -1.89 0.23 9.37
N THR A 118 -1.55 1.31 8.66
CA THR A 118 -0.16 1.54 8.19
C THR A 118 0.81 1.68 9.37
N PHE A 119 0.45 2.47 10.38
CA PHE A 119 1.27 2.61 11.59
C PHE A 119 1.50 1.27 12.27
N LEU A 120 0.47 0.47 12.50
CA LEU A 120 0.59 -0.86 13.13
C LEU A 120 1.42 -1.82 12.28
N THR A 121 1.26 -1.78 10.95
CA THR A 121 2.05 -2.57 10.00
C THR A 121 3.54 -2.27 10.16
N VAL A 122 3.93 -1.01 10.23
CA VAL A 122 5.33 -0.62 10.42
C VAL A 122 5.81 -0.90 11.85
N LYS A 123 5.02 -0.55 12.85
CA LYS A 123 5.37 -0.70 14.28
C LYS A 123 5.76 -2.14 14.63
N TYR A 124 4.92 -3.11 14.30
CA TYR A 124 5.17 -4.51 14.67
C TYR A 124 6.26 -5.18 13.83
N ALA A 125 6.59 -4.64 12.65
CA ALA A 125 7.72 -5.08 11.85
C ALA A 125 9.09 -4.77 12.48
N LEU A 126 9.18 -3.75 13.35
CA LEU A 126 10.46 -3.21 13.83
C LEU A 126 11.29 -4.22 14.61
N SER A 127 10.66 -5.13 15.35
CA SER A 127 11.38 -6.17 16.11
C SER A 127 12.20 -7.09 15.20
N LEU A 128 11.73 -7.35 13.98
CA LEU A 128 12.40 -8.19 13.00
C LEU A 128 13.31 -7.39 12.05
N LEU A 129 12.95 -6.13 11.72
CA LEU A 129 13.72 -5.29 10.81
C LEU A 129 15.00 -4.73 11.43
N LYS A 130 14.97 -4.36 12.73
CA LYS A 130 16.10 -3.67 13.39
C LYS A 130 17.39 -4.49 13.45
N GLU A 131 17.30 -5.80 13.38
CA GLU A 131 18.49 -6.67 13.44
C GLU A 131 19.40 -6.52 12.21
N ARG A 132 18.79 -6.33 11.03
CA ARG A 132 19.51 -6.37 9.74
C ARG A 132 19.33 -5.15 8.87
N GLY A 133 18.38 -4.28 9.24
CA GLY A 133 17.87 -3.24 8.35
C GLY A 133 16.80 -3.80 7.40
N GLY A 134 16.35 -2.97 6.46
CA GLY A 134 15.35 -3.41 5.49
C GLY A 134 14.69 -2.26 4.75
N SER A 135 13.62 -2.57 4.03
CA SER A 135 12.84 -1.61 3.25
C SER A 135 11.37 -1.67 3.62
N VAL A 136 10.81 -0.53 3.97
CA VAL A 136 9.38 -0.31 4.17
C VAL A 136 8.86 0.53 3.01
N ILE A 137 7.83 0.05 2.33
CA ILE A 137 7.14 0.77 1.26
C ILE A 137 5.69 0.95 1.69
N ILE A 138 5.18 2.17 1.60
CA ILE A 138 3.82 2.53 2.01
C ILE A 138 3.04 2.98 0.78
N THR A 139 1.85 2.44 0.58
CA THR A 139 0.94 2.86 -0.49
C THR A 139 0.10 4.05 -0.04
N SER A 140 0.46 5.25 -0.48
CA SER A 140 -0.36 6.45 -0.42
C SER A 140 -1.22 6.56 -1.70
N SER A 141 -1.36 7.75 -2.27
CA SER A 141 -2.11 8.03 -3.50
C SER A 141 -1.71 9.38 -4.07
N VAL A 142 -2.01 9.63 -5.35
CA VAL A 142 -2.08 10.99 -5.88
C VAL A 142 -3.12 11.83 -5.13
N ASN A 143 -4.22 11.22 -4.70
CA ASN A 143 -5.20 11.86 -3.81
C ASN A 143 -4.58 12.15 -2.43
N GLY A 144 -4.73 13.39 -1.96
CA GLY A 144 -4.12 13.85 -0.72
C GLY A 144 -2.65 14.26 -0.84
N THR A 145 -2.02 14.07 -2.03
CA THR A 145 -0.65 14.53 -2.29
C THR A 145 -0.56 15.56 -3.41
N ARG A 146 -1.32 15.38 -4.49
CA ARG A 146 -1.32 16.26 -5.67
C ARG A 146 -2.72 16.52 -6.22
N ILE A 147 -3.65 15.58 -6.14
CA ILE A 147 -5.01 15.70 -6.65
C ILE A 147 -5.97 15.94 -5.49
N PHE A 148 -6.79 16.99 -5.61
CA PHE A 148 -7.82 17.36 -4.63
C PHE A 148 -9.19 17.58 -5.29
N SER A 149 -9.32 17.28 -6.57
CA SER A 149 -10.54 17.47 -7.38
C SER A 149 -11.52 16.29 -7.31
N ASN A 150 -11.17 15.20 -6.62
CA ASN A 150 -12.09 14.07 -6.43
C ASN A 150 -13.10 14.38 -5.34
N ALA A 151 -14.33 14.74 -5.76
CA ALA A 151 -15.40 15.13 -4.88
C ALA A 151 -15.68 14.06 -3.80
N GLY A 152 -15.89 14.51 -2.57
CA GLY A 152 -16.25 13.66 -1.44
C GLY A 152 -15.12 12.81 -0.84
N ALA A 153 -13.93 12.79 -1.41
CA ALA A 153 -12.82 11.93 -0.98
C ALA A 153 -12.05 12.46 0.25
N SER A 154 -12.64 13.30 1.10
CA SER A 154 -11.95 14.02 2.18
C SER A 154 -11.27 13.09 3.19
N ALA A 155 -11.96 12.06 3.69
CA ALA A 155 -11.40 11.08 4.63
C ALA A 155 -10.26 10.27 3.99
N TYR A 156 -10.47 9.81 2.75
CA TYR A 156 -9.46 9.07 1.99
C TYR A 156 -8.21 9.93 1.78
N SER A 157 -8.35 11.12 1.19
CA SER A 157 -7.24 12.04 0.92
C SER A 157 -6.47 12.41 2.19
N SER A 158 -7.18 12.69 3.29
CA SER A 158 -6.55 12.98 4.59
C SER A 158 -5.74 11.78 5.11
N SER A 159 -6.27 10.56 4.98
CA SER A 159 -5.55 9.34 5.37
C SER A 159 -4.27 9.16 4.55
N LYS A 160 -4.34 9.42 3.23
CA LYS A 160 -3.22 9.27 2.30
C LYS A 160 -2.13 10.33 2.52
N ALA A 161 -2.52 11.58 2.78
CA ALA A 161 -1.59 12.64 3.20
C ALA A 161 -0.90 12.30 4.54
N GLY A 162 -1.67 11.79 5.51
CA GLY A 162 -1.15 11.35 6.80
C GLY A 162 -0.11 10.23 6.69
N GLN A 163 -0.30 9.29 5.76
CA GLN A 163 0.68 8.23 5.48
C GLN A 163 2.02 8.80 4.98
N VAL A 164 2.00 9.86 4.16
CA VAL A 164 3.22 10.54 3.69
C VAL A 164 3.98 11.19 4.86
N ALA A 165 3.27 11.93 5.70
CA ALA A 165 3.88 12.56 6.87
C ALA A 165 4.47 11.52 7.82
N PHE A 166 3.72 10.44 8.12
CA PHE A 166 4.18 9.32 8.94
C PHE A 166 5.45 8.68 8.34
N ALA A 167 5.46 8.42 7.04
CA ALA A 167 6.61 7.80 6.37
C ALA A 167 7.89 8.64 6.49
N LYS A 168 7.80 9.96 6.34
CA LYS A 168 8.94 10.88 6.47
C LYS A 168 9.51 10.88 7.89
N MET A 169 8.63 10.91 8.90
CA MET A 169 9.06 10.81 10.30
C MET A 169 9.72 9.46 10.60
N ALA A 170 9.10 8.36 10.13
CA ALA A 170 9.65 7.01 10.30
C ALA A 170 10.98 6.82 9.53
N ALA A 171 11.13 7.41 8.34
CA ALA A 171 12.35 7.31 7.56
C ALA A 171 13.55 7.90 8.31
N LEU A 172 13.40 9.08 8.91
CA LEU A 172 14.46 9.72 9.69
C LEU A 172 14.76 8.93 10.97
N GLU A 173 13.73 8.53 11.73
CA GLU A 173 13.88 7.78 12.97
C GLU A 173 14.60 6.44 12.75
N LEU A 174 14.24 5.72 11.68
CA LEU A 174 14.66 4.35 11.44
C LEU A 174 15.97 4.25 10.65
N ALA A 175 16.48 5.35 10.08
CA ALA A 175 17.71 5.38 9.29
C ALA A 175 18.92 4.83 10.08
N LYS A 176 19.02 5.13 11.37
CA LYS A 176 20.08 4.59 12.26
C LYS A 176 20.06 3.05 12.36
N HIS A 177 18.94 2.42 12.05
CA HIS A 177 18.80 0.96 11.99
C HIS A 177 18.96 0.41 10.58
N ARG A 178 19.38 1.23 9.60
CA ARG A 178 19.49 0.87 8.19
C ARG A 178 18.16 0.42 7.59
N ILE A 179 17.04 0.97 8.08
CA ILE A 179 15.70 0.75 7.56
C ILE A 179 15.34 1.96 6.70
N ARG A 180 15.03 1.72 5.44
CA ARG A 180 14.52 2.71 4.50
C ARG A 180 13.00 2.72 4.56
N VAL A 181 12.38 3.89 4.51
CA VAL A 181 10.92 4.03 4.43
C VAL A 181 10.59 4.97 3.29
N ASN A 182 9.84 4.48 2.30
CA ASN A 182 9.44 5.26 1.14
C ASN A 182 7.94 5.12 0.87
N VAL A 183 7.40 6.07 0.15
CA VAL A 183 5.99 6.12 -0.21
C VAL A 183 5.86 5.97 -1.72
N ILE A 184 4.90 5.16 -2.16
CA ILE A 184 4.43 5.18 -3.53
C ILE A 184 3.07 5.90 -3.58
N CYS A 185 2.87 6.72 -4.61
CA CYS A 185 1.66 7.49 -4.84
C CYS A 185 1.07 7.08 -6.21
N PRO A 186 0.28 5.99 -6.27
CA PRO A 186 -0.38 5.58 -7.49
C PRO A 186 -1.43 6.61 -7.92
N GLY A 187 -1.58 6.78 -9.24
CA GLY A 187 -2.73 7.40 -9.86
C GLY A 187 -3.87 6.38 -10.05
N TRP A 188 -4.62 6.53 -11.14
CA TRP A 188 -5.65 5.57 -11.50
C TRP A 188 -5.02 4.24 -11.96
N ILE A 189 -5.11 3.23 -11.10
CA ILE A 189 -4.63 1.86 -11.34
C ILE A 189 -5.84 0.93 -11.33
N LYS A 190 -5.96 0.10 -12.35
CA LYS A 190 -7.05 -0.90 -12.44
C LYS A 190 -6.89 -1.95 -11.34
N THR A 191 -7.77 -1.90 -10.35
CA THR A 191 -7.82 -2.80 -9.18
C THR A 191 -9.25 -2.94 -8.67
N GLU A 192 -9.46 -3.80 -7.69
CA GLU A 192 -10.72 -4.02 -7.00
C GLU A 192 -10.96 -3.03 -5.84
N ILE A 193 -10.16 -1.95 -5.70
CA ILE A 193 -10.33 -0.99 -4.59
C ILE A 193 -11.66 -0.23 -4.67
N GLU A 194 -12.23 -0.12 -5.86
CA GLU A 194 -13.54 0.51 -6.07
C GLU A 194 -14.67 -0.24 -5.35
N ASP A 195 -14.51 -1.56 -5.11
CA ASP A 195 -15.46 -2.37 -4.35
C ASP A 195 -15.57 -1.92 -2.88
N SER A 196 -14.59 -1.16 -2.38
CA SER A 196 -14.57 -0.56 -1.04
C SER A 196 -15.05 0.89 -1.02
N THR A 197 -15.63 1.39 -2.13
CA THR A 197 -16.07 2.79 -2.26
C THR A 197 -17.58 2.86 -2.20
N GLU A 198 -18.10 3.61 -1.23
CA GLU A 198 -19.49 4.05 -1.22
C GLU A 198 -19.52 5.52 -1.66
N LYS A 199 -20.34 5.85 -2.65
CA LYS A 199 -20.53 7.23 -3.14
C LYS A 199 -21.92 7.71 -2.78
N ARG A 200 -22.01 8.91 -2.18
CA ARG A 200 -23.26 9.50 -1.74
C ARG A 200 -23.36 10.94 -2.22
N ASP A 201 -24.36 11.22 -3.04
CA ASP A 201 -24.80 12.56 -3.49
C ASP A 201 -23.66 13.49 -3.97
N LEU A 202 -22.70 12.93 -4.74
CA LEU A 202 -21.52 13.66 -5.19
C LEU A 202 -21.83 14.70 -6.27
N GLU A 203 -22.96 14.57 -6.96
CA GLU A 203 -23.34 15.47 -8.07
C GLU A 203 -23.44 16.93 -7.63
N GLU A 204 -23.82 17.17 -6.36
CA GLU A 204 -23.97 18.52 -5.81
C GLU A 204 -22.64 19.23 -5.50
N ILE A 205 -21.57 18.45 -5.33
CA ILE A 205 -20.24 18.95 -4.93
C ILE A 205 -19.15 18.70 -5.97
N GLN A 206 -19.52 18.09 -7.08
CA GLN A 206 -18.56 17.78 -8.15
C GLN A 206 -18.35 19.00 -9.04
N GLU A 207 -17.11 19.49 -9.08
CA GLU A 207 -16.71 20.46 -10.09
C GLU A 207 -16.53 19.76 -11.45
N PRO A 208 -17.07 20.32 -12.54
CA PRO A 208 -16.93 19.73 -13.87
C PRO A 208 -15.49 19.85 -14.37
N ILE A 209 -14.81 18.70 -14.47
CA ILE A 209 -13.47 18.61 -15.06
C ILE A 209 -13.56 17.67 -16.26
N GLU A 210 -13.21 18.19 -17.45
CA GLU A 210 -13.22 17.42 -18.67
C GLU A 210 -11.79 17.09 -19.11
N PHE A 211 -11.55 15.83 -19.44
CA PHE A 211 -10.32 15.35 -20.07
C PHE A 211 -10.67 14.73 -21.42
N PRO A 212 -10.71 15.47 -22.53
CA PRO A 212 -11.13 14.97 -23.84
C PRO A 212 -10.34 13.75 -24.32
N GLU A 213 -9.06 13.68 -23.96
CA GLU A 213 -8.16 12.56 -24.29
C GLU A 213 -7.99 11.57 -23.13
N GLY A 214 -8.84 11.70 -22.08
CA GLY A 214 -8.77 10.89 -20.85
C GLY A 214 -7.79 11.44 -19.81
N PRO A 215 -7.91 10.96 -18.55
CA PRO A 215 -7.21 11.57 -17.40
C PRO A 215 -5.75 11.13 -17.25
N VAL A 216 -5.25 10.11 -17.98
CA VAL A 216 -3.89 9.58 -17.83
C VAL A 216 -3.10 9.68 -19.13
N PRO A 217 -2.27 10.74 -19.32
CA PRO A 217 -1.60 11.00 -20.58
C PRO A 217 -0.73 9.87 -21.12
N LEU A 218 0.04 9.21 -20.25
CA LEU A 218 1.01 8.19 -20.66
C LEU A 218 0.37 6.91 -21.21
N THR A 219 -0.91 6.68 -20.94
CA THR A 219 -1.64 5.45 -21.29
C THR A 219 -2.88 5.73 -22.15
N ASP A 220 -2.83 6.79 -22.96
CA ASP A 220 -3.94 7.19 -23.85
C ASP A 220 -5.28 7.29 -23.12
N GLY A 221 -5.26 7.90 -21.92
CA GLY A 221 -6.41 8.10 -21.06
C GLY A 221 -6.81 6.91 -20.16
N GLY A 222 -6.22 5.74 -20.35
CA GLY A 222 -6.56 4.53 -19.59
C GLY A 222 -5.78 4.37 -18.28
N PRO A 223 -6.24 3.47 -17.37
CA PRO A 223 -5.57 3.22 -16.10
C PRO A 223 -4.22 2.51 -16.27
N GLY A 224 -3.31 2.76 -15.33
CA GLY A 224 -2.13 1.93 -15.13
C GLY A 224 -2.51 0.52 -14.61
N THR A 225 -1.53 -0.36 -14.53
CA THR A 225 -1.71 -1.74 -14.07
C THR A 225 -1.06 -1.99 -12.71
N ALA A 226 -1.62 -2.91 -11.94
CA ALA A 226 -1.03 -3.37 -10.68
C ALA A 226 0.38 -3.97 -10.87
N ALA A 227 0.68 -4.52 -12.06
CA ALA A 227 2.01 -5.04 -12.39
C ALA A 227 3.07 -3.93 -12.46
N GLN A 228 2.76 -2.79 -13.07
CA GLN A 228 3.65 -1.64 -13.11
C GLN A 228 3.97 -1.12 -11.70
N VAL A 229 2.96 -1.06 -10.82
CA VAL A 229 3.18 -0.69 -9.41
C VAL A 229 4.05 -1.73 -8.69
N ALA A 230 3.84 -3.03 -8.95
CA ALA A 230 4.63 -4.10 -8.36
C ALA A 230 6.12 -4.05 -8.77
N ASP A 231 6.44 -3.60 -9.98
CA ASP A 231 7.83 -3.40 -10.42
C ASP A 231 8.49 -2.25 -9.66
N LEU A 232 7.78 -1.16 -9.38
CA LEU A 232 8.28 -0.07 -8.53
C LEU A 232 8.49 -0.54 -7.08
N VAL A 233 7.57 -1.36 -6.54
CA VAL A 233 7.72 -1.95 -5.21
C VAL A 233 8.97 -2.82 -5.15
N LEU A 234 9.23 -3.66 -6.16
CA LEU A 234 10.46 -4.46 -6.24
C LEU A 234 11.71 -3.58 -6.26
N PHE A 235 11.74 -2.53 -7.08
CA PHE A 235 12.86 -1.59 -7.12
C PHE A 235 13.13 -1.00 -5.73
N LEU A 236 12.12 -0.47 -5.05
CA LEU A 236 12.26 0.12 -3.72
C LEU A 236 12.62 -0.92 -2.65
N ALA A 237 12.23 -2.17 -2.81
CA ALA A 237 12.59 -3.27 -1.92
C ALA A 237 14.04 -3.73 -2.09
N SER A 238 14.62 -3.55 -3.27
CA SER A 238 15.95 -4.04 -3.64
C SER A 238 17.09 -3.13 -3.20
N ASP A 239 18.32 -3.64 -3.32
CA ASP A 239 19.54 -2.88 -3.06
C ASP A 239 19.81 -1.78 -4.10
N ALA A 240 19.13 -1.81 -5.26
CA ALA A 240 19.17 -0.73 -6.24
C ALA A 240 18.65 0.60 -5.69
N ALA A 241 17.79 0.55 -4.65
CA ALA A 241 17.28 1.71 -3.94
C ALA A 241 17.97 1.97 -2.59
N ALA A 242 19.18 1.46 -2.37
CA ALA A 242 19.87 1.47 -1.07
C ALA A 242 20.05 2.87 -0.45
N HIS A 243 20.08 3.93 -1.26
CA HIS A 243 20.24 5.32 -0.80
C HIS A 243 18.96 6.14 -0.92
N ILE A 244 17.79 5.49 -1.12
CA ILE A 244 16.49 6.15 -1.26
C ILE A 244 15.67 5.90 0.00
N THR A 245 15.38 6.96 0.77
CA THR A 245 14.52 6.93 1.96
C THR A 245 13.84 8.28 2.18
N GLY A 246 12.62 8.27 2.74
CA GLY A 246 11.84 9.47 3.02
C GLY A 246 11.23 10.15 1.80
N THR A 247 11.21 9.46 0.64
CA THR A 247 10.71 10.03 -0.61
C THR A 247 9.32 9.54 -0.98
N GLU A 248 8.64 10.34 -1.78
CA GLU A 248 7.40 10.02 -2.48
C GLU A 248 7.71 9.73 -3.94
N VAL A 249 7.22 8.60 -4.45
CA VAL A 249 7.38 8.22 -5.86
C VAL A 249 5.98 8.11 -6.48
N TRP A 250 5.66 9.05 -7.38
CA TRP A 250 4.40 9.02 -8.12
C TRP A 250 4.49 8.03 -9.26
N ILE A 251 3.46 7.20 -9.38
CA ILE A 251 3.29 6.22 -10.45
C ILE A 251 1.86 6.36 -10.99
N ASP A 252 1.67 7.39 -11.79
CA ASP A 252 0.37 7.92 -12.17
C ASP A 252 0.24 8.27 -13.67
N GLY A 253 1.25 7.97 -14.48
CA GLY A 253 1.23 8.25 -15.90
C GLY A 253 1.02 9.74 -16.24
N ALA A 254 1.50 10.65 -15.39
CA ALA A 254 1.32 12.08 -15.46
C ALA A 254 -0.12 12.59 -15.16
N GLN A 255 -1.00 11.73 -14.62
CA GLN A 255 -2.36 12.10 -14.25
C GLN A 255 -2.40 13.32 -13.32
N SER A 256 -1.57 13.34 -12.29
CA SER A 256 -1.54 14.43 -11.31
C SER A 256 -0.98 15.75 -11.85
N LEU A 257 -0.36 15.75 -13.02
CA LEU A 257 0.11 16.96 -13.66
C LEU A 257 -0.98 17.67 -14.48
N LEU A 258 -2.06 16.96 -14.81
CA LEU A 258 -3.24 17.55 -15.44
C LEU A 258 -4.24 18.11 -14.42
N GLN A 259 -4.29 17.53 -13.22
CA GLN A 259 -5.33 17.78 -12.23
C GLN A 259 -4.84 18.57 -11.00
N GLY A 260 -3.53 18.72 -10.88
CA GLY A 260 -2.87 19.32 -9.71
C GLY A 260 -2.75 20.82 -9.76
#